data_fec05e5bdcb4c433598da92641872ead
#
_entry.id   fec05e5bdcb4c433598da92641872ead
#
_cell.length_a   1.000
_cell.length_b   1.000
_cell.length_c   1.000
_cell.angle_alpha   90.00
_cell.angle_beta   90.00
_cell.angle_gamma   90.00
#
_symmetry.space_group_name_H-M   'P 1'
#
loop_
_entity.id
_entity.type
_entity.pdbx_description
1 polymer ?
#
loop_
_entity_poly.entity_id
_entity_poly.type
_entity_poly.pdbx_seq_one_letter_code
_entity_poly.pdbx_strand_id
1 'polypeptide(L)'
;MEKEEIKTLLPHREPMLLVDRMEMDGEYCVSEYKVRGDEYFLQGHFPGMPVVPGVILCEMMGQGSSLLLRERLDGKIVPMFIGMENVRFKHPVHPGDVVQSRAKILQIRGHLIFI
;
A
#
# COMPACT_ATOMS: atom_id res chain seq x y z
N MET A 1 -11.35 -6.19 -5.99
CA MET A 1 -10.81 -5.26 -6.99
C MET A 1 -9.44 -5.75 -7.45
N GLU A 2 -9.31 -5.95 -8.74
CA GLU A 2 -8.06 -6.36 -9.33
C GLU A 2 -7.27 -5.16 -9.86
N LYS A 3 -6.05 -5.40 -10.34
CA LYS A 3 -5.08 -4.33 -10.65
C LYS A 3 -5.61 -3.26 -11.62
N GLU A 4 -6.33 -3.66 -12.67
CA GLU A 4 -6.85 -2.69 -13.64
C GLU A 4 -7.94 -1.79 -13.06
N GLU A 5 -8.74 -2.31 -12.14
CA GLU A 5 -9.73 -1.50 -11.42
C GLU A 5 -9.05 -0.59 -10.40
N ILE A 6 -8.00 -1.08 -9.74
CA ILE A 6 -7.20 -0.29 -8.80
C ILE A 6 -6.62 0.96 -9.48
N LYS A 7 -6.21 0.83 -10.74
CA LYS A 7 -5.69 1.95 -11.52
C LYS A 7 -6.73 3.04 -11.79
N THR A 8 -8.02 2.73 -11.68
CA THR A 8 -9.06 3.77 -11.77
C THR A 8 -9.20 4.55 -10.48
N LEU A 9 -8.76 3.98 -9.37
CA LEU A 9 -8.83 4.57 -8.04
C LEU A 9 -7.55 5.31 -7.68
N LEU A 10 -6.39 4.70 -7.95
CA LEU A 10 -5.07 5.22 -7.63
C LEU A 10 -4.38 5.81 -8.87
N PRO A 11 -3.70 6.95 -8.73
CA PRO A 11 -2.90 7.52 -9.82
C PRO A 11 -1.59 6.78 -10.05
N HIS A 12 -1.18 5.94 -9.10
CA HIS A 12 0.07 5.17 -9.16
C HIS A 12 0.11 4.24 -10.36
N ARG A 13 1.29 4.08 -10.94
CA ARG A 13 1.56 3.12 -12.02
C ARG A 13 2.87 2.41 -11.74
N GLU A 14 3.08 1.28 -12.40
CA GLU A 14 4.34 0.56 -12.29
C GLU A 14 5.51 1.50 -12.62
N PRO A 15 6.63 1.43 -11.90
CA PRO A 15 6.98 0.46 -10.86
C PRO A 15 6.52 0.84 -9.45
N MET A 16 5.75 1.92 -9.25
CA MET A 16 5.28 2.37 -7.95
C MET A 16 3.89 1.87 -7.56
N LEU A 17 3.22 1.13 -8.41
CA LEU A 17 1.95 0.51 -8.03
C LEU A 17 2.23 -0.80 -7.30
N LEU A 18 1.98 -0.81 -5.99
CA LEU A 18 2.37 -1.89 -5.08
C LEU A 18 1.15 -2.57 -4.44
N VAL A 19 0.11 -2.75 -5.22
CA VAL A 19 -1.10 -3.47 -4.83
C VAL A 19 -1.53 -4.35 -6.00
N ASP A 20 -1.70 -5.65 -5.75
CA ASP A 20 -2.19 -6.58 -6.76
C ASP A 20 -3.71 -6.73 -6.71
N ARG A 21 -4.28 -6.72 -5.52
CA ARG A 21 -5.72 -6.82 -5.32
C ARG A 21 -6.13 -6.22 -3.98
N MET A 22 -7.39 -5.85 -3.90
CA MET A 22 -7.92 -5.19 -2.72
C MET A 22 -9.43 -5.39 -2.64
N GLU A 23 -9.96 -5.53 -1.41
CA GLU A 23 -11.39 -5.70 -1.17
C GLU A 23 -11.78 -5.16 0.19
N MET A 24 -13.07 -4.88 0.38
CA MET A 24 -13.58 -4.53 1.69
C MET A 24 -14.01 -5.78 2.45
N ASP A 25 -13.70 -5.80 3.74
CA ASP A 25 -14.13 -6.80 4.69
C ASP A 25 -14.70 -6.05 5.90
N GLY A 26 -16.01 -5.82 5.88
CA GLY A 26 -16.65 -4.95 6.86
C GLY A 26 -16.11 -3.52 6.77
N GLU A 27 -15.61 -3.01 7.89
CA GLU A 27 -14.98 -1.67 7.96
C GLU A 27 -13.51 -1.67 7.53
N TYR A 28 -12.94 -2.86 7.25
CA TYR A 28 -11.55 -2.99 6.86
C TYR A 28 -11.38 -3.05 5.35
N CYS A 29 -10.34 -2.42 4.87
CA CYS A 29 -9.82 -2.65 3.53
C CYS A 29 -8.69 -3.65 3.63
N VAL A 30 -8.77 -4.74 2.88
CA VAL A 30 -7.74 -5.78 2.84
C VAL A 30 -7.11 -5.76 1.45
N SER A 31 -5.79 -5.73 1.41
CA SER A 31 -5.05 -5.71 0.16
C SER A 31 -3.90 -6.70 0.17
N GLU A 32 -3.44 -7.06 -1.01
CA GLU A 32 -2.32 -7.97 -1.18
C GLU A 32 -1.36 -7.47 -2.25
N TYR A 33 -0.08 -7.69 -2.01
CA TYR A 33 0.98 -7.54 -2.99
C TYR A 33 1.95 -8.70 -2.88
N LYS A 34 2.21 -9.39 -3.98
CA LYS A 34 3.21 -10.45 -4.03
C LYS A 34 4.54 -9.86 -4.47
N VAL A 35 5.57 -10.01 -3.63
CA VAL A 35 6.93 -9.58 -3.95
C VAL A 35 7.52 -10.56 -4.96
N ARG A 36 7.87 -10.06 -6.14
CA ARG A 36 8.37 -10.92 -7.24
C ARG A 36 9.86 -11.20 -7.14
N GLY A 37 10.65 -10.16 -6.80
CA GLY A 37 12.10 -10.24 -6.74
C GLY A 37 12.82 -9.32 -7.73
N ASP A 38 12.10 -8.82 -8.74
CA ASP A 38 12.63 -7.92 -9.77
C ASP A 38 12.36 -6.44 -9.50
N GLU A 39 11.71 -6.13 -8.39
CA GLU A 39 11.37 -4.75 -8.05
C GLU A 39 12.62 -3.91 -7.84
N TYR A 40 12.57 -2.64 -8.26
CA TYR A 40 13.71 -1.72 -8.21
C TYR A 40 14.24 -1.52 -6.78
N PHE A 41 13.36 -1.54 -5.77
CA PHE A 41 13.73 -1.30 -4.37
C PHE A 41 14.49 -2.48 -3.74
N LEU A 42 14.55 -3.62 -4.39
CA LEU A 42 15.32 -4.78 -3.91
C LEU A 42 16.75 -4.77 -4.42
N GLN A 43 17.05 -4.06 -5.51
CA GLN A 43 18.31 -4.18 -6.23
C GLN A 43 19.54 -3.77 -5.42
N GLY A 44 19.38 -2.83 -4.49
CA GLY A 44 20.45 -2.41 -3.61
C GLY A 44 20.17 -2.66 -2.13
N HIS A 45 19.11 -3.39 -1.81
CA HIS A 45 18.64 -3.52 -0.43
C HIS A 45 18.37 -4.99 -0.08
N PHE A 46 19.38 -5.85 0.06
CA PHE A 46 20.83 -5.60 -0.04
C PHE A 46 21.39 -6.53 -1.10
N PRO A 47 22.56 -6.23 -1.71
CA PRO A 47 23.15 -7.14 -2.70
C PRO A 47 23.31 -8.57 -2.17
N GLY A 48 22.75 -9.54 -2.91
CA GLY A 48 22.78 -10.96 -2.50
C GLY A 48 21.83 -11.33 -1.36
N MET A 49 21.15 -10.35 -0.75
CA MET A 49 20.22 -10.55 0.36
C MET A 49 19.03 -9.57 0.24
N PRO A 50 18.16 -9.76 -0.75
CA PRO A 50 17.07 -8.79 -0.97
C PRO A 50 16.02 -8.87 0.12
N VAL A 51 15.70 -7.71 0.70
CA VAL A 51 14.60 -7.51 1.63
C VAL A 51 13.86 -6.24 1.27
N VAL A 52 12.55 -6.23 1.43
CA VAL A 52 11.74 -5.05 1.15
C VAL A 52 12.03 -3.97 2.19
N PRO A 53 12.43 -2.76 1.76
CA PRO A 53 12.63 -1.65 2.71
C PRO A 53 11.36 -1.35 3.49
N GLY A 54 11.50 -1.05 4.79
CA GLY A 54 10.34 -0.78 5.66
C GLY A 54 9.46 0.36 5.12
N VAL A 55 10.07 1.40 4.56
CA VAL A 55 9.31 2.53 3.98
C VAL A 55 8.45 2.10 2.79
N ILE A 56 8.88 1.08 2.05
CA ILE A 56 8.10 0.50 0.95
C ILE A 56 6.91 -0.30 1.50
N LEU A 57 7.08 -0.99 2.62
CA LEU A 57 5.96 -1.65 3.29
C LEU A 57 4.91 -0.63 3.74
N CYS A 58 5.33 0.53 4.22
CA CYS A 58 4.42 1.63 4.54
C CYS A 58 3.68 2.11 3.29
N GLU A 59 4.36 2.22 2.17
CA GLU A 59 3.76 2.61 0.90
C GLU A 59 2.73 1.56 0.44
N MET A 60 3.05 0.27 0.55
CA MET A 60 2.11 -0.81 0.25
C MET A 60 0.84 -0.71 1.10
N MET A 61 0.99 -0.45 2.39
CA MET A 61 -0.16 -0.28 3.29
C MET A 61 -0.99 0.95 2.94
N GLY A 62 -0.33 2.06 2.60
CA GLY A 62 -1.02 3.28 2.19
C GLY A 62 -1.85 3.07 0.93
N GLN A 63 -1.24 2.54 -0.11
CA GLN A 63 -1.94 2.21 -1.36
C GLN A 63 -3.04 1.19 -1.11
N GLY A 64 -2.75 0.17 -0.31
CA GLY A 64 -3.67 -0.90 0.02
C GLY A 64 -4.86 -0.49 0.87
N SER A 65 -4.87 0.73 1.39
CA SER A 65 -6.00 1.28 2.15
C SER A 65 -6.94 2.15 1.30
N SER A 66 -6.64 2.32 0.03
CA SER A 66 -7.28 3.33 -0.81
C SER A 66 -8.77 3.10 -1.06
N LEU A 67 -9.29 1.86 -0.95
CA LEU A 67 -10.72 1.63 -1.03
C LEU A 67 -11.50 2.33 0.08
N LEU A 68 -10.86 2.56 1.23
CA LEU A 68 -11.47 3.33 2.32
C LEU A 68 -11.75 4.78 1.92
N LEU A 69 -11.05 5.27 0.91
CA LEU A 69 -11.13 6.65 0.45
C LEU A 69 -11.90 6.78 -0.87
N ARG A 70 -12.53 5.71 -1.33
CA ARG A 70 -13.15 5.62 -2.66
C ARG A 70 -14.07 6.78 -2.98
N GLU A 71 -14.90 7.18 -2.03
CA GLU A 71 -15.85 8.28 -2.22
C GLU A 71 -15.16 9.65 -2.34
N ARG A 72 -13.89 9.74 -1.92
CA ARG A 72 -13.10 10.97 -1.95
C ARG A 72 -12.10 11.00 -3.11
N LEU A 73 -11.78 9.85 -3.68
CA LEU A 73 -10.84 9.70 -4.79
C LEU A 73 -11.61 9.71 -6.11
N ASP A 74 -11.74 10.87 -6.71
CA ASP A 74 -12.50 11.07 -7.95
C ASP A 74 -11.60 11.15 -9.20
N GLY A 75 -10.34 10.73 -9.06
CA GLY A 75 -9.33 10.82 -10.12
C GLY A 75 -8.68 12.19 -10.24
N LYS A 76 -9.12 13.18 -9.47
CA LYS A 76 -8.56 14.54 -9.45
C LYS A 76 -7.74 14.80 -8.20
N ILE A 77 -8.00 14.04 -7.14
CA ILE A 77 -7.32 14.19 -5.86
C ILE A 77 -6.20 13.18 -5.77
N VAL A 78 -5.01 13.66 -5.41
CA VAL A 78 -3.84 12.81 -5.18
C VAL A 78 -3.67 12.66 -3.67
N PRO A 79 -3.85 11.47 -3.11
CA PRO A 79 -3.63 11.24 -1.68
C PRO A 79 -2.14 11.30 -1.38
N MET A 80 -1.79 11.95 -0.27
CA MET A 80 -0.40 12.06 0.17
C MET A 80 -0.29 11.76 1.66
N PHE A 81 0.78 11.08 2.04
CA PHE A 81 1.14 10.95 3.43
C PHE A 81 1.52 12.29 4.00
N ILE A 82 1.00 12.60 5.19
CA ILE A 82 1.46 13.76 5.96
C ILE A 82 2.10 13.34 7.27
N GLY A 83 2.00 12.09 7.64
CA GLY A 83 2.62 11.56 8.84
C GLY A 83 2.32 10.10 9.04
N MET A 84 3.11 9.46 9.88
CA MET A 84 2.94 8.08 10.32
C MET A 84 3.34 8.00 11.78
N GLU A 85 2.56 7.27 12.57
CA GLU A 85 2.81 7.10 13.99
C GLU A 85 2.79 5.62 14.39
N ASN A 86 3.58 5.26 15.38
CA ASN A 86 3.63 3.92 15.94
C ASN A 86 3.93 2.83 14.91
N VAL A 87 4.83 3.13 13.98
CA VAL A 87 5.23 2.17 12.95
C VAL A 87 6.31 1.25 13.48
N ARG A 88 6.13 -0.06 13.29
CA ARG A 88 7.10 -1.08 13.71
C ARG A 88 7.24 -2.14 12.64
N PHE A 89 8.48 -2.56 12.40
CA PHE A 89 8.81 -3.61 11.45
C PHE A 89 9.37 -4.79 12.25
N LYS A 90 8.56 -5.85 12.39
CA LYS A 90 8.90 -6.99 13.25
C LYS A 90 9.56 -8.14 12.50
N HIS A 91 9.27 -8.27 11.22
CA HIS A 91 9.79 -9.36 10.40
C HIS A 91 10.20 -8.85 9.03
N PRO A 92 11.31 -9.34 8.48
CA PRO A 92 11.72 -8.97 7.12
C PRO A 92 10.78 -9.60 6.08
N VAL A 93 10.63 -8.94 4.95
CA VAL A 93 9.85 -9.40 3.81
C VAL A 93 10.79 -9.65 2.65
N HIS A 94 10.68 -10.83 2.05
CA HIS A 94 11.59 -11.33 1.01
C HIS A 94 10.85 -11.57 -0.30
N PRO A 95 11.56 -11.70 -1.42
CA PRO A 95 10.97 -12.15 -2.68
C PRO A 95 10.19 -13.45 -2.50
N GLY A 96 9.01 -13.52 -3.10
CA GLY A 96 8.10 -14.66 -2.98
C GLY A 96 7.06 -14.50 -1.87
N ASP A 97 7.28 -13.60 -0.91
CA ASP A 97 6.31 -13.36 0.14
C ASP A 97 5.11 -12.57 -0.38
N VAL A 98 3.94 -12.83 0.21
CA VAL A 98 2.74 -12.06 -0.04
C VAL A 98 2.53 -11.12 1.14
N VAL A 99 2.56 -9.81 0.86
CA VAL A 99 2.26 -8.79 1.86
C VAL A 99 0.76 -8.56 1.87
N GLN A 100 0.12 -8.87 2.97
CA GLN A 100 -1.30 -8.57 3.18
C GLN A 100 -1.42 -7.37 4.10
N SER A 101 -2.19 -6.39 3.68
CA SER A 101 -2.50 -5.21 4.49
C SER A 101 -3.96 -5.25 4.94
N ARG A 102 -4.20 -4.79 6.16
CA ARG A 102 -5.54 -4.67 6.72
C ARG A 102 -5.66 -3.31 7.40
N ALA A 103 -6.56 -2.49 6.94
CA ALA A 103 -6.66 -1.09 7.38
C ALA A 103 -8.10 -0.66 7.58
N LYS A 104 -8.31 0.24 8.53
CA LYS A 104 -9.62 0.87 8.75
C LYS A 104 -9.43 2.35 9.05
N ILE A 105 -10.46 3.15 8.80
CA ILE A 105 -10.46 4.57 9.16
C ILE A 105 -10.62 4.70 10.67
N LEU A 106 -9.71 5.47 11.29
CA LEU A 106 -9.79 5.80 12.71
C LEU A 106 -10.54 7.11 12.93
N GLN A 107 -10.30 8.12 12.09
CA GLN A 107 -10.87 9.45 12.24
C GLN A 107 -10.77 10.22 10.94
N ILE A 108 -11.73 11.11 10.70
CA ILE A 108 -11.72 12.04 9.58
C ILE A 108 -11.84 13.45 10.13
N ARG A 109 -10.95 14.35 9.71
CA ARG A 109 -10.97 15.77 10.04
C ARG A 109 -10.79 16.59 8.76
N GLY A 110 -11.90 17.00 8.13
CA GLY A 110 -11.82 17.71 6.85
C GLY A 110 -11.14 16.86 5.78
N HIS A 111 -9.99 17.32 5.29
CA HIS A 111 -9.20 16.59 4.30
C HIS A 111 -8.18 15.63 4.91
N LEU A 112 -8.08 15.57 6.25
CA LEU A 112 -7.19 14.68 6.96
C LEU A 112 -7.91 13.40 7.32
N ILE A 113 -7.34 12.27 6.94
CA ILE A 113 -7.90 10.96 7.21
C ILE A 113 -6.86 10.14 7.95
N PHE A 114 -7.22 9.65 9.12
CA PHE A 114 -6.38 8.83 9.98
C PHE A 114 -6.78 7.37 9.81
N ILE A 115 -5.82 6.56 9.45
CA ILE A 115 -6.01 5.14 9.16
C ILE A 115 -5.12 4.31 10.08
#